data_6e1e321b9f9d46cac90f9b1f08a56126
#
_entry.id   6e1e321b9f9d46cac90f9b1f08a56126
#
_cell.length_a   1.000
_cell.length_b   1.000
_cell.length_c   1.000
_cell.angle_alpha   90.00
_cell.angle_beta   90.00
_cell.angle_gamma   90.00
#
_symmetry.space_group_name_H-M   'P 1'
#
loop_
_entity.id
_entity.type
_entity.pdbx_description
1 polymer ?
#
loop_
_entity_poly.entity_id
_entity_poly.type
_entity_poly.pdbx_seq_one_letter_code
_entity_poly.pdbx_strand_id
1 'polypeptide(L)'
;GTKIDNLCQIGHNVIVGKNCIICGLVGIGGSAVIEDNVVIGGQTGLADNITIGKGAQLAARGGIVSDIPAGGIYVGSPARERSQAFREFAALKRLADPKRKKPSS
;
A
#
# COMPACT_ATOMS: atom_id res chain seq x y z
N GLY A 1 -1.13 15.34 -15.16
CA GLY A 1 -2.06 15.08 -14.18
C GLY A 1 -1.70 14.45 -12.86
N THR A 2 -0.42 14.17 -12.59
CA THR A 2 -0.06 13.62 -11.27
C THR A 2 -0.13 14.70 -10.21
N LYS A 3 -0.72 14.36 -9.06
CA LYS A 3 -0.84 15.24 -7.91
C LYS A 3 -0.08 14.64 -6.73
N ILE A 4 0.84 15.41 -6.17
CA ILE A 4 1.63 15.04 -5.01
C ILE A 4 1.34 16.05 -3.91
N ASP A 5 0.79 15.60 -2.80
CA ASP A 5 0.42 16.45 -1.68
C ASP A 5 1.65 16.86 -0.86
N ASN A 6 1.42 17.65 0.18
CA ASN A 6 2.49 18.23 1.00
C ASN A 6 3.24 17.21 1.83
N LEU A 7 4.48 17.53 2.15
CA LEU A 7 5.35 16.76 3.06
C LEU A 7 5.63 15.34 2.56
N CYS A 8 5.60 15.14 1.22
CA CYS A 8 6.07 13.90 0.64
C CYS A 8 7.58 13.95 0.49
N GLN A 9 8.24 12.83 0.75
CA GLN A 9 9.65 12.65 0.51
C GLN A 9 9.86 11.67 -0.63
N ILE A 10 10.51 12.12 -1.68
CA ILE A 10 10.73 11.31 -2.88
C ILE A 10 12.23 11.12 -3.03
N GLY A 11 12.67 9.85 -3.04
CA GLY A 11 14.07 9.51 -3.16
C GLY A 11 14.66 9.78 -4.53
N HIS A 12 15.95 9.47 -4.69
CA HIS A 12 16.66 9.63 -5.95
C HIS A 12 16.11 8.73 -7.04
N ASN A 13 16.06 9.24 -8.27
CA ASN A 13 15.74 8.46 -9.46
C ASN A 13 14.33 7.81 -9.42
N VAL A 14 13.42 8.38 -8.67
CA VAL A 14 12.03 7.91 -8.65
C VAL A 14 11.35 8.35 -9.95
N ILE A 15 10.63 7.42 -10.56
CA ILE A 15 9.84 7.70 -11.76
C ILE A 15 8.37 7.60 -11.36
N VAL A 16 7.63 8.67 -11.59
CA VAL A 16 6.19 8.74 -11.31
C VAL A 16 5.47 8.92 -12.63
N GLY A 17 4.51 8.04 -12.90
CA GLY A 17 3.73 8.06 -14.11
C GLY A 17 2.67 9.17 -14.12
N LYS A 18 1.71 9.05 -15.05
CA LYS A 18 0.65 10.03 -15.27
C LYS A 18 -0.55 9.74 -14.39
N ASN A 19 -1.24 10.80 -14.02
CA ASN A 19 -2.53 10.72 -13.30
C ASN A 19 -2.44 9.95 -11.98
N CYS A 20 -1.29 10.02 -11.31
CA CYS A 20 -1.14 9.46 -9.98
C CYS A 20 -1.64 10.43 -8.93
N ILE A 21 -2.09 9.90 -7.80
CA ILE A 21 -2.46 10.68 -6.62
C ILE A 21 -1.61 10.17 -5.46
N ILE A 22 -0.73 11.03 -4.96
CA ILE A 22 0.14 10.72 -3.82
C ILE A 22 -0.25 11.65 -2.69
N CYS A 23 -0.87 11.10 -1.66
CA CYS A 23 -1.37 11.87 -0.52
C CYS A 23 -0.23 12.32 0.38
N GLY A 24 -0.56 13.10 1.42
CA GLY A 24 0.46 13.71 2.28
C GLY A 24 1.27 12.71 3.10
N LEU A 25 2.50 13.10 3.45
CA LEU A 25 3.40 12.34 4.31
C LEU A 25 3.79 10.97 3.73
N VAL A 26 3.79 10.83 2.41
CA VAL A 26 4.26 9.60 1.75
C VAL A 26 5.77 9.67 1.57
N GLY A 27 6.44 8.57 1.90
CA GLY A 27 7.87 8.41 1.64
C GLY A 27 8.09 7.39 0.52
N ILE A 28 8.83 7.77 -0.50
CA ILE A 28 9.14 6.90 -1.64
C ILE A 28 10.63 6.66 -1.68
N GLY A 29 11.03 5.41 -1.56
CA GLY A 29 12.43 5.02 -1.60
C GLY A 29 13.07 5.27 -2.97
N GLY A 30 14.39 5.35 -3.00
CA GLY A 30 15.13 5.65 -4.22
C GLY A 30 14.93 4.61 -5.31
N SER A 31 14.92 5.04 -6.55
CA SER A 31 14.78 4.21 -7.75
C SER A 31 13.47 3.44 -7.83
N ALA A 32 12.46 3.84 -7.06
CA ALA A 32 11.12 3.27 -7.18
C ALA A 32 10.46 3.76 -8.48
N VAL A 33 9.64 2.91 -9.06
CA VAL A 33 8.86 3.23 -10.26
C VAL A 33 7.39 3.16 -9.91
N ILE A 34 6.68 4.26 -10.10
CA ILE A 34 5.23 4.32 -9.89
C ILE A 34 4.60 4.51 -11.27
N GLU A 35 3.87 3.50 -11.72
CA GLU A 35 3.26 3.52 -13.03
C GLU A 35 2.01 4.40 -13.05
N ASP A 36 1.31 4.45 -14.19
CA ASP A 36 0.21 5.39 -14.36
C ASP A 36 -1.00 5.05 -13.48
N ASN A 37 -1.74 6.06 -13.10
CA ASN A 37 -3.03 5.93 -12.40
C ASN A 37 -2.93 5.24 -11.03
N VAL A 38 -1.80 5.37 -10.35
CA VAL A 38 -1.60 4.81 -9.01
C VAL A 38 -2.11 5.80 -7.96
N VAL A 39 -2.77 5.28 -6.94
CA VAL A 39 -3.21 6.06 -5.77
C VAL A 39 -2.45 5.58 -4.55
N ILE A 40 -1.76 6.48 -3.88
CA ILE A 40 -1.02 6.17 -2.64
C ILE A 40 -1.64 6.96 -1.50
N GLY A 41 -2.22 6.25 -0.55
CA GLY A 41 -2.80 6.84 0.64
C GLY A 41 -1.76 7.51 1.54
N GLY A 42 -2.20 8.44 2.37
CA GLY A 42 -1.30 9.22 3.22
C GLY A 42 -0.49 8.38 4.19
N GLN A 43 0.70 8.85 4.54
CA GLN A 43 1.61 8.20 5.49
C GLN A 43 2.07 6.80 5.05
N THR A 44 2.05 6.52 3.76
CA THR A 44 2.54 5.25 3.21
C THR A 44 4.03 5.35 2.93
N GLY A 45 4.76 4.29 3.22
CA GLY A 45 6.18 4.19 2.91
C GLY A 45 6.45 3.14 1.85
N LEU A 46 7.27 3.46 0.87
CA LEU A 46 7.70 2.54 -0.18
C LEU A 46 9.20 2.29 -0.05
N ALA A 47 9.58 1.02 -0.08
CA ALA A 47 10.99 0.63 -0.08
C ALA A 47 11.70 1.06 -1.37
N ASP A 48 13.03 1.01 -1.36
CA ASP A 48 13.84 1.30 -2.53
C ASP A 48 13.63 0.26 -3.64
N ASN A 49 13.78 0.67 -4.87
CA ASN A 49 13.87 -0.21 -6.05
C ASN A 49 12.64 -1.08 -6.29
N ILE A 50 11.46 -0.63 -5.89
CA ILE A 50 10.22 -1.39 -6.16
C ILE A 50 9.40 -0.72 -7.25
N THR A 51 8.54 -1.50 -7.89
CA THR A 51 7.64 -1.03 -8.92
C THR A 51 6.19 -1.16 -8.44
N ILE A 52 5.46 -0.08 -8.52
CA ILE A 52 4.02 -0.05 -8.23
C ILE A 52 3.29 -0.08 -9.56
N GLY A 53 2.57 -1.17 -9.82
CA GLY A 53 1.94 -1.41 -11.11
C GLY A 53 0.79 -0.46 -11.40
N LYS A 54 0.51 -0.28 -12.68
CA LYS A 54 -0.51 0.64 -13.17
C LYS A 54 -1.86 0.42 -12.49
N GLY A 55 -2.47 1.49 -12.05
CA GLY A 55 -3.79 1.45 -11.44
C GLY A 55 -3.83 0.88 -10.03
N ALA A 56 -2.69 0.57 -9.43
CA ALA A 56 -2.66 0.05 -8.06
C ALA A 56 -3.14 1.11 -7.06
N GLN A 57 -3.72 0.64 -5.98
CA GLN A 57 -4.19 1.49 -4.88
C GLN A 57 -3.57 1.03 -3.58
N LEU A 58 -2.92 1.93 -2.90
CA LEU A 58 -2.25 1.65 -1.63
C LEU A 58 -2.99 2.42 -0.54
N ALA A 59 -3.53 1.70 0.44
CA ALA A 59 -4.25 2.31 1.55
C ALA A 59 -3.29 3.12 2.42
N ALA A 60 -3.84 4.09 3.15
CA ALA A 60 -3.07 4.95 4.03
C ALA A 60 -2.29 4.13 5.08
N ARG A 61 -1.13 4.65 5.48
CA ARG A 61 -0.25 4.06 6.49
C ARG A 61 0.28 2.67 6.14
N GLY A 62 0.31 2.36 4.85
CA GLY A 62 0.86 1.08 4.39
C GLY A 62 2.39 1.07 4.40
N GLY A 63 2.95 -0.12 4.53
CA GLY A 63 4.38 -0.33 4.33
C GLY A 63 4.58 -1.25 3.15
N ILE A 64 5.16 -0.74 2.07
CA ILE A 64 5.32 -1.47 0.83
C ILE A 64 6.78 -1.88 0.70
N VAL A 65 7.03 -3.18 0.73
CA VAL A 65 8.40 -3.72 0.75
C VAL A 65 8.74 -4.54 -0.51
N SER A 66 7.78 -4.73 -1.40
CA SER A 66 7.98 -5.47 -2.65
C SER A 66 7.09 -4.90 -3.74
N ASP A 67 7.32 -5.34 -4.98
CA ASP A 67 6.56 -4.87 -6.12
C ASP A 67 5.06 -5.12 -5.95
N ILE A 68 4.26 -4.20 -6.46
CA ILE A 68 2.80 -4.30 -6.46
C ILE A 68 2.34 -4.52 -7.89
N PRO A 69 1.53 -5.57 -8.15
CA PRO A 69 1.02 -5.82 -9.50
C PRO A 69 0.03 -4.74 -9.93
N ALA A 70 -0.14 -4.60 -11.24
CA ALA A 70 -1.09 -3.68 -11.82
C ALA A 70 -2.50 -3.97 -11.28
N GLY A 71 -3.22 -2.92 -10.90
CA GLY A 71 -4.56 -3.04 -10.33
C GLY A 71 -4.63 -3.60 -8.92
N GLY A 72 -3.50 -3.89 -8.30
CA GLY A 72 -3.47 -4.42 -6.93
C GLY A 72 -3.98 -3.39 -5.93
N ILE A 73 -4.72 -3.87 -4.93
CA ILE A 73 -5.19 -3.05 -3.82
C ILE A 73 -4.59 -3.63 -2.55
N TYR A 74 -3.70 -2.87 -1.93
CA TYR A 74 -2.90 -3.35 -0.81
C TYR A 74 -3.14 -2.50 0.44
N VAL A 75 -3.14 -3.15 1.59
CA VAL A 75 -3.34 -2.50 2.90
C VAL A 75 -2.35 -3.06 3.90
N GLY A 76 -2.03 -2.26 4.89
CA GLY A 76 -1.27 -2.73 6.05
C GLY A 76 0.24 -2.57 5.92
N SER A 77 0.92 -2.99 6.98
CA SER A 77 2.37 -2.93 7.08
C SER A 77 2.89 -4.23 7.70
N PRO A 78 3.63 -5.05 6.96
CA PRO A 78 3.86 -4.91 5.52
C PRO A 78 2.55 -5.03 4.74
N ALA A 79 2.49 -4.33 3.61
CA ALA A 79 1.25 -4.31 2.83
C ALA A 79 0.97 -5.67 2.22
N ARG A 80 -0.28 -6.09 2.32
CA ARG A 80 -0.78 -7.36 1.81
C ARG A 80 -1.91 -7.08 0.84
N GLU A 81 -2.14 -7.99 -0.08
CA GLU A 81 -3.27 -7.88 -0.97
C GLU A 81 -4.57 -7.76 -0.15
N ARG A 82 -5.53 -6.95 -0.63
CA ARG A 82 -6.70 -6.56 0.16
C ARG A 82 -7.50 -7.75 0.69
N SER A 83 -7.86 -8.69 -0.17
CA SER A 83 -8.69 -9.83 0.23
C SER A 83 -7.98 -10.69 1.27
N GLN A 84 -6.68 -10.92 1.08
CA GLN A 84 -5.88 -11.67 2.03
C GLN A 84 -5.77 -10.93 3.35
N ALA A 85 -5.50 -9.62 3.33
CA ALA A 85 -5.39 -8.83 4.55
C ALA A 85 -6.69 -8.85 5.34
N PHE A 86 -7.82 -8.68 4.67
CA PHE A 86 -9.11 -8.66 5.34
C PHE A 86 -9.48 -10.03 5.90
N ARG A 87 -9.13 -11.12 5.22
CA ARG A 87 -9.30 -12.47 5.79
C ARG A 87 -8.46 -12.64 7.05
N GLU A 88 -7.23 -12.15 7.03
CA GLU A 88 -6.34 -12.23 8.20
C GLU A 88 -6.87 -11.36 9.35
N PHE A 89 -7.33 -10.15 9.07
CA PHE A 89 -7.93 -9.29 10.09
C PHE A 89 -9.17 -9.94 10.70
N ALA A 90 -10.03 -10.53 9.88
CA ALA A 90 -11.22 -11.22 10.36
C ALA A 90 -10.87 -12.43 11.21
N ALA A 91 -9.87 -13.20 10.80
CA ALA A 91 -9.40 -14.35 11.56
C ALA A 91 -8.84 -13.92 12.93
N LEU A 92 -8.02 -12.87 12.93
CA LEU A 92 -7.45 -12.32 14.16
C LEU A 92 -8.55 -11.82 15.10
N LYS A 93 -9.54 -11.11 14.54
CA LYS A 93 -10.67 -10.61 15.32
C LYS A 93 -11.45 -11.76 15.95
N ARG A 94 -11.71 -12.83 15.21
CA ARG A 94 -12.38 -14.03 15.75
C ARG A 94 -11.57 -14.68 16.86
N LEU A 95 -10.26 -14.79 16.68
CA LEU A 95 -9.38 -15.37 17.71
C LEU A 95 -9.38 -14.55 18.99
N ALA A 96 -9.48 -13.24 18.88
CA ALA A 96 -9.46 -12.33 20.01
C ALA A 96 -10.83 -12.19 20.68
N ASP A 97 -11.92 -12.67 20.05
CA ASP A 97 -13.27 -12.52 20.56
C ASP A 97 -13.54 -13.52 21.69
N PRO A 98 -13.79 -13.04 22.92
CA PRO A 98 -14.05 -13.94 24.05
C PRO A 98 -15.37 -14.72 23.92
N LYS A 99 -16.28 -14.28 23.05
CA LYS A 99 -17.57 -14.95 22.81
C LYS A 99 -17.50 -15.93 21.63
N ARG A 100 -16.33 -16.09 21.02
CA ARG A 100 -16.17 -16.97 19.90
C ARG A 100 -16.48 -18.41 20.31
N LYS A 101 -17.32 -19.08 19.51
CA LYS A 101 -17.53 -20.51 19.69
C LYS A 101 -16.26 -21.27 19.34
N LYS A 102 -15.85 -22.19 20.21
CA LYS A 102 -14.76 -23.09 19.87
C LYS A 102 -15.16 -23.93 18.66
N PRO A 103 -14.26 -24.12 17.70
CA PRO A 103 -14.56 -25.05 16.63
C PRO A 103 -14.88 -26.42 17.25
N SER A 104 -15.91 -27.04 16.73
CA SER A 104 -16.17 -28.43 17.11
C SER A 104 -15.00 -29.27 16.67
N SER A 105 -14.38 -29.87 17.60
CA SER A 105 -13.24 -30.75 17.34
C SER A 105 -13.71 -32.03 16.71
#